data_b204afce07113c1bfb9176681f8caea1
#
_entry.id   b204afce07113c1bfb9176681f8caea1
#
_cell.length_a   1.000
_cell.length_b   1.000
_cell.length_c   1.000
_cell.angle_alpha   90.00
_cell.angle_beta   90.00
_cell.angle_gamma   90.00
#
_symmetry.space_group_name_H-M   'P 1'
#
loop_
_entity.id
_entity.type
_entity.pdbx_description
1 polymer ?
#
loop_
_entity_poly.entity_id
_entity_poly.type
_entity_poly.pdbx_seq_one_letter_code
_entity_poly.pdbx_strand_id
1 'polypeptide(L)'
;NSIHDMDREKLFEKFLEDCKNRKEWCGQGNPNADILIIGQESTDISEEALIRNIMLCRDKKDRDAPRPIDPKNKTWANYQELLDEIYCRKSEYIDKWDFEKFAFTTELSSTPRKQRNYKEAKPSIKERIVFFKDSDFIQDFSVIILACGGYIKNDDKVREIDNTFHVEFCKEYGSKESKNRFWTHIDKKDPRKLVIHTRQFSNGISKDLIKEMASVIREHLRKLGLI
;
A
#
# COMPACT_ATOMS: atom_id res chain seq x y z
N ASN A 1 -0.95 -23.51 6.79
CA ASN A 1 -1.38 -22.67 5.68
C ASN A 1 -2.86 -22.94 5.39
N SER A 2 -3.71 -21.95 5.54
CA SER A 2 -5.13 -22.04 5.24
C SER A 2 -5.35 -22.13 3.72
N ILE A 3 -6.54 -22.61 3.30
CA ILE A 3 -6.94 -22.60 1.87
C ILE A 3 -6.83 -21.18 1.31
N HIS A 4 -7.19 -20.17 2.11
CA HIS A 4 -7.08 -18.75 1.75
C HIS A 4 -5.63 -18.34 1.45
N ASP A 5 -4.65 -18.78 2.25
CA ASP A 5 -3.23 -18.47 2.01
C ASP A 5 -2.73 -19.10 0.71
N MET A 6 -3.14 -20.34 0.41
CA MET A 6 -2.77 -21.00 -0.85
C MET A 6 -3.37 -20.28 -2.07
N ASP A 7 -4.61 -19.84 -1.97
CA ASP A 7 -5.26 -19.08 -3.04
C ASP A 7 -4.58 -17.70 -3.22
N ARG A 8 -4.22 -17.03 -2.11
CA ARG A 8 -3.50 -15.75 -2.15
C ARG A 8 -2.13 -15.89 -2.82
N GLU A 9 -1.38 -16.97 -2.55
CA GLU A 9 -0.09 -17.21 -3.20
C GLU A 9 -0.24 -17.39 -4.73
N LYS A 10 -1.30 -18.02 -5.20
CA LYS A 10 -1.59 -18.13 -6.64
C LYS A 10 -1.92 -16.77 -7.26
N LEU A 11 -2.73 -15.95 -6.59
CA LEU A 11 -3.03 -14.59 -7.02
C LEU A 11 -1.77 -13.74 -7.07
N PHE A 12 -0.89 -13.91 -6.09
CA PHE A 12 0.39 -13.21 -6.05
C PHE A 12 1.30 -13.62 -7.19
N GLU A 13 1.46 -14.91 -7.47
CA GLU A 13 2.28 -15.37 -8.60
C GLU A 13 1.78 -14.82 -9.94
N LYS A 14 0.47 -14.77 -10.14
CA LYS A 14 -0.10 -14.13 -11.33
C LYS A 14 0.25 -12.63 -11.39
N PHE A 15 0.13 -11.93 -10.27
CA PHE A 15 0.51 -10.51 -10.18
C PHE A 15 2.00 -10.31 -10.50
N LEU A 16 2.89 -11.16 -10.03
CA LEU A 16 4.31 -11.11 -10.33
C LEU A 16 4.58 -11.31 -11.83
N GLU A 17 3.95 -12.30 -12.45
CA GLU A 17 4.07 -12.53 -13.90
C GLU A 17 3.56 -11.33 -14.71
N ASP A 18 2.43 -10.74 -14.30
CA ASP A 18 1.90 -9.54 -14.94
C ASP A 18 2.87 -8.36 -14.81
N CYS A 19 3.45 -8.14 -13.63
CA CYS A 19 4.48 -7.10 -13.42
C CYS A 19 5.73 -7.34 -14.26
N LYS A 20 6.19 -8.58 -14.32
CA LYS A 20 7.34 -8.98 -15.16
C LYS A 20 7.11 -8.67 -16.64
N ASN A 21 5.94 -9.05 -17.17
CA ASN A 21 5.56 -8.81 -18.54
C ASN A 21 5.42 -7.33 -18.87
N ARG A 22 4.98 -6.54 -17.89
CA ARG A 22 4.86 -5.09 -17.99
C ARG A 22 6.18 -4.35 -17.76
N LYS A 23 7.21 -5.05 -17.29
CA LYS A 23 8.51 -4.47 -16.86
C LYS A 23 8.32 -3.39 -15.80
N GLU A 24 7.54 -3.69 -14.79
CA GLU A 24 7.19 -2.79 -13.69
C GLU A 24 7.58 -3.38 -12.33
N TRP A 25 7.79 -2.50 -11.37
CA TRP A 25 8.02 -2.85 -9.98
C TRP A 25 6.81 -3.58 -9.39
N CYS A 26 7.03 -4.73 -8.74
CA CYS A 26 5.94 -5.50 -8.14
C CYS A 26 5.55 -4.95 -6.77
N GLY A 27 6.52 -4.73 -5.93
CA GLY A 27 6.34 -4.38 -4.54
C GLY A 27 7.26 -5.13 -3.60
N GLN A 28 6.99 -5.06 -2.31
CA GLN A 28 7.77 -5.70 -1.24
C GLN A 28 6.87 -6.11 -0.07
N GLY A 29 7.32 -7.07 0.71
CA GLY A 29 6.67 -7.46 1.94
C GLY A 29 5.87 -8.75 1.84
N ASN A 30 4.93 -8.91 2.76
CA ASN A 30 4.15 -10.12 2.91
C ASN A 30 2.89 -10.11 2.02
N PRO A 31 2.83 -10.91 0.95
CA PRO A 31 1.65 -10.95 0.10
C PRO A 31 0.42 -11.57 0.79
N ASN A 32 0.60 -12.24 1.92
CA ASN A 32 -0.48 -12.82 2.72
C ASN A 32 -0.95 -11.89 3.85
N ALA A 33 -0.41 -10.68 3.94
CA ALA A 33 -0.85 -9.71 4.93
C ALA A 33 -2.29 -9.21 4.68
N ASP A 34 -2.92 -8.69 5.70
CA ASP A 34 -4.26 -8.08 5.60
C ASP A 34 -4.21 -6.68 5.00
N ILE A 35 -3.03 -6.04 5.03
CA ILE A 35 -2.84 -4.63 4.67
C ILE A 35 -1.95 -4.50 3.44
N LEU A 36 -2.45 -3.74 2.47
CA LEU A 36 -1.70 -3.26 1.31
C LEU A 36 -1.46 -1.76 1.44
N ILE A 37 -0.22 -1.31 1.23
CA ILE A 37 0.11 0.11 1.15
C ILE A 37 0.58 0.42 -0.26
N ILE A 38 -0.05 1.41 -0.90
CA ILE A 38 0.30 1.86 -2.25
C ILE A 38 0.87 3.27 -2.14
N GLY A 39 2.17 3.39 -2.39
CA GLY A 39 2.88 4.67 -2.42
C GLY A 39 2.86 5.34 -3.79
N GLN A 40 3.70 6.36 -3.97
CA GLN A 40 3.75 7.13 -5.22
C GLN A 40 4.62 6.46 -6.28
N GLU A 41 5.94 6.42 -6.09
CA GLU A 41 6.87 5.83 -7.06
C GLU A 41 8.09 5.19 -6.40
N SER A 42 8.65 4.19 -7.05
CA SER A 42 9.93 3.58 -6.71
C SER A 42 11.11 4.52 -7.00
N THR A 43 12.24 4.30 -6.33
CA THR A 43 13.48 5.06 -6.55
C THR A 43 14.33 4.50 -7.70
N ASP A 44 14.22 3.19 -7.95
CA ASP A 44 15.02 2.49 -8.97
C ASP A 44 14.15 1.48 -9.72
N ILE A 45 14.10 1.63 -11.04
CA ILE A 45 13.40 0.73 -11.95
C ILE A 45 14.33 0.25 -13.07
N SER A 46 15.64 0.20 -12.83
CA SER A 46 16.56 -0.46 -13.79
C SER A 46 16.13 -1.90 -14.02
N GLU A 47 16.48 -2.46 -15.18
CA GLU A 47 16.13 -3.85 -15.50
C GLU A 47 16.64 -4.83 -14.45
N GLU A 48 17.86 -4.62 -13.96
CA GLU A 48 18.44 -5.45 -12.90
C GLU A 48 17.67 -5.31 -11.58
N ALA A 49 17.24 -4.10 -11.21
CA ALA A 49 16.43 -3.87 -10.00
C ALA A 49 15.08 -4.56 -10.10
N LEU A 50 14.42 -4.51 -11.26
CA LEU A 50 13.15 -5.19 -11.49
C LEU A 50 13.29 -6.71 -11.41
N ILE A 51 14.34 -7.28 -11.97
CA ILE A 51 14.62 -8.72 -11.88
C ILE A 51 14.88 -9.14 -10.44
N ARG A 52 15.73 -8.38 -9.70
CA ARG A 52 15.98 -8.66 -8.28
C ARG A 52 14.70 -8.58 -7.44
N ASN A 53 13.84 -7.63 -7.75
CA ASN A 53 12.55 -7.48 -7.07
C ASN A 53 11.66 -8.71 -7.28
N ILE A 54 11.51 -9.20 -8.49
CA ILE A 54 10.76 -10.42 -8.78
C ILE A 54 11.34 -11.63 -8.03
N MET A 55 12.66 -11.79 -8.05
CA MET A 55 13.34 -12.89 -7.36
C MET A 55 13.09 -12.82 -5.85
N LEU A 56 13.19 -11.64 -5.25
CA LEU A 56 12.92 -11.44 -3.83
C LEU A 56 11.45 -11.77 -3.49
N CYS A 57 10.51 -11.33 -4.30
CA CYS A 57 9.09 -11.62 -4.08
C CYS A 57 8.76 -13.12 -4.13
N ARG A 58 9.51 -13.90 -4.90
CA ARG A 58 9.36 -15.36 -4.99
C ARG A 58 10.04 -16.11 -3.87
N ASP A 59 10.96 -15.45 -3.15
CA ASP A 59 11.65 -16.05 -2.02
C ASP A 59 10.81 -15.91 -0.74
N LYS A 60 10.06 -16.95 -0.42
CA LYS A 60 9.16 -16.97 0.75
C LYS A 60 9.85 -16.71 2.08
N LYS A 61 11.15 -16.98 2.18
CA LYS A 61 11.94 -16.75 3.40
C LYS A 61 12.33 -15.29 3.56
N ASP A 62 12.73 -14.62 2.49
CA ASP A 62 13.39 -13.32 2.55
C ASP A 62 12.50 -12.14 2.11
N ARG A 63 11.38 -12.40 1.41
CA ARG A 63 10.52 -11.34 0.85
C ARG A 63 9.94 -10.37 1.88
N ASP A 64 9.72 -10.82 3.11
CA ASP A 64 9.20 -10.03 4.23
C ASP A 64 10.14 -9.99 5.42
N ALA A 65 11.42 -10.33 5.20
CA ALA A 65 12.44 -10.30 6.23
C ALA A 65 12.70 -8.87 6.73
N PRO A 66 13.11 -8.71 8.01
CA PRO A 66 13.46 -7.39 8.54
C PRO A 66 14.56 -6.70 7.72
N ARG A 67 14.40 -5.39 7.52
CA ARG A 67 15.31 -4.55 6.75
C ARG A 67 16.09 -3.61 7.66
N PRO A 68 17.39 -3.37 7.40
CA PRO A 68 18.15 -2.36 8.14
C PRO A 68 17.50 -0.98 8.07
N ILE A 69 17.47 -0.27 9.19
CA ILE A 69 16.95 1.09 9.28
C ILE A 69 17.89 2.04 8.51
N ASP A 70 17.33 2.75 7.53
CA ASP A 70 17.96 3.90 6.89
C ASP A 70 17.34 5.19 7.47
N PRO A 71 18.14 5.98 8.24
CA PRO A 71 17.60 7.22 8.84
C PRO A 71 17.06 8.24 7.85
N LYS A 72 17.45 8.13 6.58
CA LYS A 72 16.99 9.01 5.51
C LYS A 72 15.63 8.59 4.93
N ASN A 73 15.24 7.34 5.13
CA ASN A 73 13.98 6.80 4.61
C ASN A 73 12.83 7.08 5.58
N LYS A 74 12.28 8.29 5.51
CA LYS A 74 11.15 8.71 6.36
C LYS A 74 9.86 7.98 6.03
N THR A 75 9.68 7.58 4.79
CA THR A 75 8.50 6.83 4.35
C THR A 75 8.40 5.48 5.08
N TRP A 76 9.47 4.72 5.10
CA TRP A 76 9.49 3.43 5.79
C TRP A 76 9.40 3.57 7.31
N ALA A 77 10.03 4.59 7.87
CA ALA A 77 9.87 4.88 9.30
C ALA A 77 8.40 5.14 9.66
N ASN A 78 7.69 5.88 8.83
CA ASN A 78 6.27 6.16 9.02
C ASN A 78 5.38 4.93 8.77
N TYR A 79 5.73 4.07 7.83
CA TYR A 79 5.05 2.77 7.65
C TYR A 79 5.20 1.90 8.90
N GLN A 80 6.42 1.80 9.44
CA GLN A 80 6.67 1.06 10.67
C GLN A 80 5.82 1.59 11.83
N GLU A 81 5.79 2.91 12.00
CA GLU A 81 4.98 3.53 13.06
C GLU A 81 3.49 3.23 12.90
N LEU A 82 2.96 3.31 11.68
CA LEU A 82 1.56 2.97 11.40
C LEU A 82 1.25 1.52 11.76
N LEU A 83 2.07 0.58 11.30
CA LEU A 83 1.84 -0.85 11.56
C LEU A 83 1.98 -1.17 13.05
N ASP A 84 2.93 -0.57 13.75
CA ASP A 84 3.07 -0.71 15.19
C ASP A 84 1.83 -0.20 15.94
N GLU A 85 1.29 0.95 15.55
CA GLU A 85 0.05 1.49 16.13
C GLU A 85 -1.16 0.59 15.83
N ILE A 86 -1.30 0.07 14.61
CA ILE A 86 -2.42 -0.81 14.26
C ILE A 86 -2.43 -2.09 15.12
N TYR A 87 -1.28 -2.73 15.27
CA TYR A 87 -1.15 -4.01 15.96
C TYR A 87 -0.75 -3.88 17.43
N CYS A 88 -0.67 -2.66 17.97
CA CYS A 88 -0.29 -2.36 19.36
C CYS A 88 1.04 -3.05 19.75
N ARG A 89 2.05 -2.92 18.90
CA ARG A 89 3.35 -3.57 19.05
C ARG A 89 4.50 -2.62 18.78
N LYS A 90 5.72 -3.09 18.97
CA LYS A 90 6.96 -2.44 18.52
C LYS A 90 7.78 -3.46 17.75
N SER A 91 8.67 -2.99 16.86
CA SER A 91 9.62 -3.85 16.18
C SER A 91 10.45 -4.64 17.21
N GLU A 92 10.65 -5.93 16.95
CA GLU A 92 11.51 -6.79 17.75
C GLU A 92 12.99 -6.43 17.62
N TYR A 93 13.34 -5.62 16.64
CA TYR A 93 14.70 -5.26 16.29
C TYR A 93 14.97 -3.80 16.60
N ILE A 94 16.10 -3.51 17.25
CA ILE A 94 16.51 -2.13 17.54
C ILE A 94 17.02 -1.39 16.28
N ASP A 95 17.57 -2.14 15.33
CA ASP A 95 18.25 -1.62 14.14
C ASP A 95 17.60 -2.02 12.82
N LYS A 96 16.40 -2.62 12.87
CA LYS A 96 15.68 -3.09 11.67
C LYS A 96 14.21 -2.73 11.73
N TRP A 97 13.64 -2.46 10.55
CA TRP A 97 12.21 -2.42 10.34
C TRP A 97 11.67 -3.82 10.07
N ASP A 98 10.51 -4.14 10.60
CA ASP A 98 9.82 -5.42 10.38
C ASP A 98 8.38 -5.27 9.88
N PHE A 99 7.98 -4.05 9.47
CA PHE A 99 6.63 -3.75 9.01
C PHE A 99 6.21 -4.61 7.80
N GLU A 100 7.16 -5.06 6.98
CA GLU A 100 6.88 -5.88 5.81
C GLU A 100 6.30 -7.26 6.15
N LYS A 101 6.41 -7.72 7.39
CA LYS A 101 5.69 -8.91 7.85
C LYS A 101 4.18 -8.71 7.93
N PHE A 102 3.75 -7.47 8.14
CA PHE A 102 2.36 -7.08 8.40
C PHE A 102 1.70 -6.35 7.25
N ALA A 103 2.44 -6.07 6.20
CA ALA A 103 1.94 -5.37 5.03
C ALA A 103 2.67 -5.81 3.76
N PHE A 104 1.97 -5.75 2.65
CA PHE A 104 2.58 -5.70 1.33
C PHE A 104 2.57 -4.25 0.84
N THR A 105 3.65 -3.81 0.21
CA THR A 105 3.76 -2.45 -0.31
C THR A 105 4.01 -2.47 -1.81
N THR A 106 3.41 -1.56 -2.54
CA THR A 106 3.66 -1.34 -3.96
C THR A 106 3.53 0.14 -4.30
N GLU A 107 3.67 0.49 -5.57
CA GLU A 107 3.71 1.86 -6.03
C GLU A 107 2.66 2.10 -7.11
N LEU A 108 2.10 3.31 -7.14
CA LEU A 108 1.09 3.68 -8.13
C LEU A 108 1.70 4.13 -9.46
N SER A 109 2.96 4.61 -9.46
CA SER A 109 3.66 5.00 -10.68
C SER A 109 4.82 4.04 -10.97
N SER A 110 4.94 3.61 -12.21
CA SER A 110 6.11 2.88 -12.71
C SER A 110 7.25 3.80 -13.19
N THR A 111 7.06 5.13 -13.17
CA THR A 111 8.10 6.10 -13.50
C THR A 111 8.99 6.36 -12.29
N PRO A 112 10.35 6.29 -12.43
CA PRO A 112 11.23 6.46 -11.30
C PRO A 112 11.24 7.89 -10.75
N ARG A 113 11.46 8.01 -9.46
CA ARG A 113 11.47 9.28 -8.73
C ARG A 113 12.44 10.33 -9.30
N LYS A 114 13.58 9.89 -9.83
CA LYS A 114 14.59 10.79 -10.40
C LYS A 114 14.16 11.52 -11.67
N GLN A 115 13.12 11.03 -12.33
CA GLN A 115 12.54 11.62 -13.54
C GLN A 115 11.25 12.39 -13.25
N ARG A 116 11.14 12.96 -12.05
CA ARG A 116 9.93 13.63 -11.58
C ARG A 116 9.51 14.82 -12.42
N ASN A 117 8.63 14.51 -13.33
CA ASN A 117 7.62 15.47 -13.73
C ASN A 117 6.28 14.73 -13.62
N TYR A 118 5.33 15.25 -12.84
CA TYR A 118 3.99 14.66 -12.73
C TYR A 118 3.36 14.43 -14.10
N LYS A 119 3.62 15.32 -15.06
CA LYS A 119 3.15 15.16 -16.45
C LYS A 119 3.71 13.90 -17.11
N GLU A 120 4.97 13.54 -16.84
CA GLU A 120 5.60 12.34 -17.38
C GLU A 120 5.14 11.06 -16.68
N ALA A 121 4.87 11.15 -15.37
CA ALA A 121 4.37 10.03 -14.57
C ALA A 121 2.89 9.71 -14.86
N LYS A 122 2.09 10.69 -15.28
CA LYS A 122 0.63 10.55 -15.45
C LYS A 122 0.18 9.39 -16.33
N PRO A 123 0.80 9.09 -17.49
CA PRO A 123 0.42 7.92 -18.29
C PRO A 123 0.65 6.61 -17.55
N SER A 124 1.77 6.45 -16.85
CA SER A 124 2.07 5.24 -16.09
C SER A 124 1.11 5.05 -14.90
N ILE A 125 0.73 6.13 -14.24
CA ILE A 125 -0.24 6.11 -13.15
C ILE A 125 -1.60 5.59 -13.67
N LYS A 126 -2.08 6.10 -14.80
CA LYS A 126 -3.34 5.66 -15.41
C LYS A 126 -3.31 4.19 -15.76
N GLU A 127 -2.23 3.71 -16.37
CA GLU A 127 -2.05 2.30 -16.70
C GLU A 127 -2.02 1.41 -15.46
N ARG A 128 -1.33 1.84 -14.40
CA ARG A 128 -1.29 1.11 -13.12
C ARG A 128 -2.66 1.07 -12.45
N ILE A 129 -3.43 2.15 -12.50
CA ILE A 129 -4.80 2.17 -11.97
C ILE A 129 -5.67 1.13 -12.65
N VAL A 130 -5.63 1.04 -13.98
CA VAL A 130 -6.36 0.01 -14.74
C VAL A 130 -5.87 -1.39 -14.36
N PHE A 131 -4.56 -1.58 -14.27
CA PHE A 131 -3.95 -2.84 -13.85
C PHE A 131 -4.42 -3.26 -12.46
N PHE A 132 -4.42 -2.35 -11.49
CA PHE A 132 -4.83 -2.64 -10.11
C PHE A 132 -6.32 -2.92 -10.01
N LYS A 133 -7.15 -2.23 -10.81
CA LYS A 133 -8.59 -2.48 -10.89
C LYS A 133 -8.90 -3.93 -11.27
N ASP A 134 -8.13 -4.50 -12.19
CA ASP A 134 -8.34 -5.84 -12.73
C ASP A 134 -7.53 -6.93 -12.01
N SER A 135 -6.69 -6.55 -11.04
CA SER A 135 -5.85 -7.49 -10.29
C SER A 135 -6.59 -8.09 -9.10
N ASP A 136 -6.88 -9.37 -9.14
CA ASP A 136 -7.50 -10.08 -8.03
C ASP A 136 -6.62 -10.05 -6.78
N PHE A 137 -5.29 -10.08 -6.93
CA PHE A 137 -4.34 -9.96 -5.83
C PHE A 137 -4.50 -8.61 -5.10
N ILE A 138 -4.47 -7.52 -5.84
CA ILE A 138 -4.62 -6.16 -5.27
C ILE A 138 -5.99 -6.00 -4.60
N GLN A 139 -7.05 -6.51 -5.23
CA GLN A 139 -8.42 -6.35 -4.73
C GLN A 139 -8.72 -7.22 -3.49
N ASP A 140 -7.92 -8.24 -3.22
CA ASP A 140 -8.21 -9.21 -2.15
C ASP A 140 -7.79 -8.75 -0.74
N PHE A 141 -7.05 -7.65 -0.61
CA PHE A 141 -6.64 -7.13 0.69
C PHE A 141 -7.82 -6.56 1.48
N SER A 142 -7.87 -6.84 2.78
CA SER A 142 -8.91 -6.30 3.67
C SER A 142 -8.76 -4.81 3.93
N VAL A 143 -7.54 -4.29 3.89
CA VAL A 143 -7.22 -2.87 4.02
C VAL A 143 -6.26 -2.46 2.91
N ILE A 144 -6.64 -1.42 2.16
CA ILE A 144 -5.78 -0.81 1.14
C ILE A 144 -5.57 0.65 1.53
N ILE A 145 -4.30 1.02 1.72
CA ILE A 145 -3.91 2.39 2.07
C ILE A 145 -3.26 3.04 0.86
N LEU A 146 -3.92 4.03 0.28
CA LEU A 146 -3.41 4.83 -0.82
C LEU A 146 -2.64 6.01 -0.25
N ALA A 147 -1.35 5.82 0.02
CA ALA A 147 -0.43 6.82 0.52
C ALA A 147 0.22 7.59 -0.64
N CYS A 148 -0.61 8.10 -1.54
CA CYS A 148 -0.15 8.63 -2.83
C CYS A 148 -0.64 10.06 -3.13
N GLY A 149 -1.34 10.71 -2.20
CA GLY A 149 -1.81 12.07 -2.36
C GLY A 149 -2.62 12.28 -3.65
N GLY A 150 -2.26 13.28 -4.42
CA GLY A 150 -2.96 13.65 -5.65
C GLY A 150 -2.72 12.76 -6.87
N TYR A 151 -2.00 11.66 -6.75
CA TYR A 151 -1.81 10.71 -7.85
C TYR A 151 -3.09 10.00 -8.27
N ILE A 152 -4.09 9.93 -7.40
CA ILE A 152 -5.42 9.43 -7.67
C ILE A 152 -6.47 10.49 -7.30
N LYS A 153 -7.48 10.67 -8.14
CA LYS A 153 -8.52 11.66 -7.90
C LYS A 153 -9.57 11.16 -6.92
N ASN A 154 -9.90 12.01 -5.97
CA ASN A 154 -10.86 11.70 -4.92
C ASN A 154 -11.57 12.96 -4.43
N ASP A 155 -12.41 13.53 -5.26
CA ASP A 155 -13.22 14.71 -4.95
C ASP A 155 -14.70 14.48 -5.30
N ASP A 156 -15.54 15.46 -5.01
CA ASP A 156 -16.99 15.35 -5.21
C ASP A 156 -17.41 15.14 -6.67
N LYS A 157 -16.54 15.48 -7.61
CA LYS A 157 -16.80 15.32 -9.04
C LYS A 157 -16.28 13.99 -9.57
N VAL A 158 -15.13 13.52 -9.06
CA VAL A 158 -14.47 12.32 -9.54
C VAL A 158 -13.97 11.48 -8.38
N ARG A 159 -14.60 10.34 -8.19
CA ARG A 159 -14.21 9.31 -7.21
C ARG A 159 -13.50 8.16 -7.93
N GLU A 160 -12.27 8.41 -8.40
CA GLU A 160 -11.47 7.39 -9.10
C GLU A 160 -11.18 6.18 -8.21
N ILE A 161 -11.00 6.39 -6.90
CA ILE A 161 -10.80 5.33 -5.92
C ILE A 161 -11.99 4.37 -5.89
N ASP A 162 -13.20 4.90 -5.89
CA ASP A 162 -14.42 4.09 -5.81
C ASP A 162 -14.52 3.15 -7.01
N ASN A 163 -14.23 3.66 -8.19
CA ASN A 163 -14.24 2.87 -9.42
C ASN A 163 -13.10 1.85 -9.47
N THR A 164 -11.89 2.22 -9.01
CA THR A 164 -10.70 1.37 -9.08
C THR A 164 -10.78 0.20 -8.10
N PHE A 165 -11.24 0.43 -6.88
CA PHE A 165 -11.24 -0.56 -5.81
C PHE A 165 -12.62 -1.10 -5.47
N HIS A 166 -13.66 -0.76 -6.24
CA HIS A 166 -15.03 -1.24 -6.06
C HIS A 166 -15.60 -0.91 -4.67
N VAL A 167 -15.39 0.30 -4.24
CA VAL A 167 -15.82 0.84 -2.94
C VAL A 167 -16.65 2.10 -3.11
N GLU A 168 -17.19 2.63 -2.02
CA GLU A 168 -17.89 3.90 -1.98
C GLU A 168 -17.28 4.81 -0.92
N PHE A 169 -17.15 6.09 -1.25
CA PHE A 169 -16.74 7.10 -0.28
C PHE A 169 -17.61 7.05 0.98
N CYS A 170 -16.96 7.07 2.14
CA CYS A 170 -17.63 6.97 3.43
C CYS A 170 -17.47 8.25 4.27
N LYS A 171 -16.23 8.62 4.59
CA LYS A 171 -15.97 9.70 5.54
C LYS A 171 -14.63 10.38 5.31
N GLU A 172 -14.58 11.66 5.63
CA GLU A 172 -13.36 12.47 5.69
C GLU A 172 -12.93 12.66 7.14
N TYR A 173 -11.63 12.59 7.38
CA TYR A 173 -10.98 12.80 8.69
C TYR A 173 -9.94 13.93 8.56
N GLY A 174 -9.90 14.77 9.58
CA GLY A 174 -8.97 15.89 9.65
C GLY A 174 -9.59 17.22 9.21
N SER A 175 -8.82 18.31 9.39
CA SER A 175 -9.24 19.66 9.03
C SER A 175 -9.05 19.93 7.54
N LYS A 176 -9.98 20.63 6.91
CA LYS A 176 -9.90 21.05 5.51
C LYS A 176 -8.66 21.92 5.21
N GLU A 177 -8.14 22.58 6.20
CA GLU A 177 -6.99 23.46 6.11
C GLU A 177 -5.66 22.74 6.28
N SER A 178 -5.69 21.50 6.76
CA SER A 178 -4.51 20.68 7.03
C SER A 178 -4.18 19.76 5.86
N LYS A 179 -2.89 19.58 5.59
CA LYS A 179 -2.40 18.52 4.69
C LYS A 179 -2.48 17.13 5.34
N ASN A 180 -2.65 17.08 6.67
CA ASN A 180 -2.78 15.83 7.43
C ASN A 180 -4.24 15.42 7.51
N ARG A 181 -4.72 14.84 6.42
CA ARG A 181 -6.10 14.38 6.24
C ARG A 181 -6.11 13.00 5.64
N PHE A 182 -7.19 12.25 5.87
CA PHE A 182 -7.46 11.02 5.16
C PHE A 182 -8.96 10.82 4.92
N TRP A 183 -9.26 9.95 3.98
CA TRP A 183 -10.61 9.62 3.57
C TRP A 183 -10.78 8.12 3.62
N THR A 184 -11.96 7.66 4.02
CA THR A 184 -12.32 6.24 4.04
C THR A 184 -13.34 5.92 2.98
N HIS A 185 -13.20 4.72 2.40
CA HIS A 185 -14.09 4.15 1.42
C HIS A 185 -14.35 2.70 1.79
N ILE A 186 -15.60 2.26 1.71
CA ILE A 186 -16.01 0.91 2.11
C ILE A 186 -16.83 0.28 1.00
N ASP A 187 -16.64 -1.01 0.77
CA ASP A 187 -17.54 -1.78 -0.07
C ASP A 187 -18.82 -2.10 0.72
N LYS A 188 -19.94 -1.50 0.31
CA LYS A 188 -21.23 -1.72 0.98
C LYS A 188 -21.78 -3.13 0.78
N LYS A 189 -21.39 -3.81 -0.30
CA LYS A 189 -21.80 -5.19 -0.58
C LYS A 189 -20.89 -6.19 0.13
N ASP A 190 -19.61 -5.87 0.25
CA ASP A 190 -18.61 -6.65 0.97
C ASP A 190 -17.87 -5.76 1.98
N PRO A 191 -18.42 -5.60 3.20
CA PRO A 191 -17.85 -4.70 4.21
C PRO A 191 -16.48 -5.14 4.73
N ARG A 192 -15.91 -6.23 4.21
CA ARG A 192 -14.55 -6.69 4.56
C ARG A 192 -13.46 -5.80 3.99
N LYS A 193 -13.73 -5.00 2.94
CA LYS A 193 -12.75 -4.14 2.31
C LYS A 193 -12.89 -2.70 2.80
N LEU A 194 -11.79 -2.16 3.34
CA LEU A 194 -11.61 -0.75 3.68
C LEU A 194 -10.50 -0.17 2.83
N VAL A 195 -10.76 0.94 2.15
CA VAL A 195 -9.75 1.70 1.42
C VAL A 195 -9.58 3.06 2.08
N ILE A 196 -8.33 3.42 2.39
CA ILE A 196 -7.96 4.72 2.93
C ILE A 196 -7.15 5.47 1.89
N HIS A 197 -7.51 6.73 1.64
CA HIS A 197 -6.72 7.65 0.85
C HIS A 197 -6.11 8.71 1.75
N THR A 198 -4.82 8.97 1.59
CA THR A 198 -4.10 9.98 2.36
C THR A 198 -2.91 10.52 1.58
N ARG A 199 -2.20 11.47 2.17
CA ARG A 199 -0.95 12.01 1.65
C ARG A 199 0.14 10.94 1.60
N GLN A 200 1.20 11.23 0.84
CA GLN A 200 2.43 10.44 0.89
C GLN A 200 3.02 10.40 2.33
N PHE A 201 3.50 9.25 2.76
CA PHE A 201 4.14 9.04 4.06
C PHE A 201 5.60 9.53 4.05
N SER A 202 5.78 10.78 3.71
CA SER A 202 7.07 11.47 3.69
C SER A 202 7.23 12.41 4.90
N ASN A 203 8.23 13.29 4.86
CA ASN A 203 8.41 14.30 5.88
C ASN A 203 7.13 15.13 6.11
N GLY A 204 6.85 15.46 7.35
CA GLY A 204 5.74 16.32 7.73
C GLY A 204 4.40 15.60 7.93
N ILE A 205 4.33 14.28 7.81
CA ILE A 205 3.15 13.55 8.28
C ILE A 205 3.07 13.66 9.80
N SER A 206 1.89 13.97 10.33
CA SER A 206 1.72 14.11 11.78
C SER A 206 1.54 12.76 12.46
N LYS A 207 2.03 12.65 13.70
CA LYS A 207 1.81 11.47 14.54
C LYS A 207 0.34 11.25 14.85
N ASP A 208 -0.42 12.33 15.02
CA ASP A 208 -1.86 12.26 15.27
C ASP A 208 -2.62 11.66 14.09
N LEU A 209 -2.23 12.01 12.85
CA LEU A 209 -2.79 11.40 11.64
C LEU A 209 -2.53 9.89 11.61
N ILE A 210 -1.30 9.47 11.88
CA ILE A 210 -0.92 8.05 11.92
C ILE A 210 -1.76 7.30 12.97
N LYS A 211 -1.90 7.85 14.17
CA LYS A 211 -2.70 7.25 15.26
C LYS A 211 -4.17 7.15 14.90
N GLU A 212 -4.72 8.19 14.29
CA GLU A 212 -6.13 8.21 13.90
C GLU A 212 -6.42 7.20 12.79
N MET A 213 -5.58 7.12 11.76
CA MET A 213 -5.68 6.07 10.74
C MET A 213 -5.55 4.68 11.35
N ALA A 214 -4.58 4.48 12.23
CA ALA A 214 -4.37 3.20 12.89
C ALA A 214 -5.59 2.77 13.71
N SER A 215 -6.25 3.70 14.40
CA SER A 215 -7.47 3.45 15.16
C SER A 215 -8.61 2.96 14.27
N VAL A 216 -8.82 3.62 13.13
CA VAL A 216 -9.85 3.23 12.15
C VAL A 216 -9.57 1.85 11.57
N ILE A 217 -8.32 1.59 11.19
CA ILE A 217 -7.89 0.29 10.62
C ILE A 217 -8.04 -0.83 11.65
N ARG A 218 -7.58 -0.59 12.88
CA ARG A 218 -7.68 -1.57 13.97
C ARG A 218 -9.13 -1.97 14.26
N GLU A 219 -10.02 -1.01 14.31
CA GLU A 219 -11.44 -1.27 14.52
C GLU A 219 -12.02 -2.12 13.37
N HIS A 220 -11.66 -1.80 12.15
CA HIS A 220 -12.07 -2.57 10.97
C HIS A 220 -11.57 -4.02 11.04
N LEU A 221 -10.30 -4.23 11.33
CA LEU A 221 -9.72 -5.58 11.46
C LEU A 221 -10.34 -6.37 12.61
N ARG A 222 -10.68 -5.73 13.73
CA ARG A 222 -11.40 -6.37 14.84
C ARG A 222 -12.79 -6.84 14.43
N LYS A 223 -13.54 -6.03 13.70
CA LYS A 223 -14.87 -6.40 13.20
C LYS A 223 -14.80 -7.62 12.29
N LEU A 224 -13.69 -7.81 11.58
CA LEU A 224 -13.43 -8.97 10.73
C LEU A 224 -12.88 -10.19 11.49
N GLY A 225 -12.56 -10.03 12.78
CA GLY A 225 -11.93 -11.09 13.56
C GLY A 225 -10.47 -11.38 13.18
N LEU A 226 -9.77 -10.42 12.58
CA LEU A 226 -8.39 -10.56 12.14
C LEU A 226 -7.37 -10.15 13.21
N ILE A 227 -7.80 -9.42 14.21
CA ILE A 227 -7.03 -9.07 15.41
C ILE A 227 -7.92 -9.04 16.64
#